data_7c0c62ade58c0e9a65cb4c88c0a87143
#
_entry.id   7c0c62ade58c0e9a65cb4c88c0a87143
#
_cell.length_a   1.000
_cell.length_b   1.000
_cell.length_c   1.000
_cell.angle_alpha   90.00
_cell.angle_beta   90.00
_cell.angle_gamma   90.00
#
_symmetry.space_group_name_H-M   'P 1'
#
loop_
_entity.id
_entity.type
_entity.pdbx_description
1 polymer ?
#
loop_
_entity_poly.entity_id
_entity_poly.type
_entity_poly.pdbx_seq_one_letter_code
_entity_poly.pdbx_strand_id
1 'polypeptide(L)'
;MTLAINQFAQSQVQGALDLEGFGSNVITAQVDAAQSTPLVAGQAVKLATTGGGVPKVIALSANTDATFGFVVRNLKDANFPLSSNVEIALFGSIMYMTAGGAITRGASVEVSYTTNKVVTSGGTNPVIGFAYDKAAADGDLIRVYIQAPFSAVNSSLSGAVR
;
A
#
# COMPACT_ATOMS: atom_id res chain seq x y z
N MET A 1 -16.13 -36.50 -1.25
CA MET A 1 -16.48 -35.07 -1.38
C MET A 1 -15.45 -34.29 -0.60
N THR A 2 -14.39 -33.86 -1.27
CA THR A 2 -13.29 -33.12 -0.65
C THR A 2 -13.70 -31.65 -0.69
N LEU A 3 -14.15 -31.13 0.42
CA LEU A 3 -14.29 -29.68 0.59
C LEU A 3 -12.88 -29.11 0.51
N ALA A 4 -12.52 -28.57 -0.63
CA ALA A 4 -11.35 -27.72 -0.74
C ALA A 4 -11.63 -26.45 0.07
N ILE A 5 -11.30 -26.48 1.35
CA ILE A 5 -11.26 -25.29 2.17
C ILE A 5 -9.99 -24.52 1.78
N ASN A 6 -10.03 -23.96 0.59
CA ASN A 6 -9.03 -23.01 0.15
C ASN A 6 -9.56 -21.58 0.32
N GLN A 7 -10.34 -21.37 1.37
CA GLN A 7 -10.86 -20.04 1.71
C GLN A 7 -9.74 -19.07 2.15
N PHE A 8 -8.53 -19.59 2.38
CA PHE A 8 -7.39 -18.80 2.81
C PHE A 8 -6.22 -18.78 1.81
N ALA A 9 -6.31 -19.55 0.73
CA ALA A 9 -5.45 -19.25 -0.41
C ALA A 9 -6.00 -17.98 -1.06
N GLN A 10 -5.67 -16.84 -0.47
CA GLN A 10 -5.85 -15.57 -1.17
C GLN A 10 -5.03 -15.73 -2.44
N SER A 11 -5.73 -15.83 -3.56
CA SER A 11 -5.08 -15.77 -4.85
C SER A 11 -4.20 -14.53 -4.84
N GLN A 12 -2.96 -14.67 -5.29
CA GLN A 12 -2.02 -13.58 -5.41
C GLN A 12 -2.65 -12.51 -6.30
N VAL A 13 -3.20 -11.49 -5.69
CA VAL A 13 -3.86 -10.35 -6.35
C VAL A 13 -3.47 -9.07 -5.67
N GLN A 14 -3.43 -8.00 -6.42
CA GLN A 14 -3.10 -6.68 -5.87
C GLN A 14 -4.01 -6.33 -4.69
N GLY A 15 -3.41 -5.83 -3.62
CA GLY A 15 -4.11 -5.43 -2.40
C GLY A 15 -4.43 -6.59 -1.44
N ALA A 16 -4.12 -7.84 -1.79
CA ALA A 16 -4.22 -8.94 -0.84
C ALA A 16 -3.08 -8.87 0.19
N LEU A 17 -3.39 -9.19 1.44
CA LEU A 17 -2.39 -9.36 2.49
C LEU A 17 -1.77 -10.75 2.40
N ASP A 18 -0.47 -10.83 2.61
CA ASP A 18 0.21 -12.10 2.85
C ASP A 18 0.13 -12.42 4.35
N LEU A 19 -0.69 -13.38 4.69
CA LEU A 19 -0.91 -13.81 6.07
C LEU A 19 0.02 -14.96 6.51
N GLU A 20 0.87 -15.45 5.62
CA GLU A 20 1.79 -16.55 5.90
C GLU A 20 3.00 -16.03 6.70
N GLY A 21 2.89 -16.04 8.01
CA GLY A 21 4.03 -15.90 8.93
C GLY A 21 4.25 -14.52 9.54
N PHE A 22 3.49 -13.49 9.14
CA PHE A 22 3.57 -12.15 9.73
C PHE A 22 2.18 -11.63 10.11
N GLY A 23 2.08 -10.98 11.25
CA GLY A 23 0.86 -10.28 11.65
C GLY A 23 0.56 -9.15 10.64
N SER A 24 -0.69 -8.97 10.29
CA SER A 24 -1.12 -7.81 9.53
C SER A 24 -1.57 -6.71 10.49
N ASN A 25 -1.11 -5.48 10.26
CA ASN A 25 -1.58 -4.30 10.98
C ASN A 25 -2.59 -3.57 10.09
N VAL A 26 -3.87 -3.78 10.38
CA VAL A 26 -4.97 -3.26 9.56
C VAL A 26 -5.90 -2.44 10.43
N ILE A 27 -6.33 -1.30 9.93
CA ILE A 27 -7.35 -0.47 10.56
C ILE A 27 -8.51 -0.24 9.61
N THR A 28 -9.68 0.01 10.16
CA THR A 28 -10.84 0.49 9.39
C THR A 28 -10.77 2.00 9.25
N ALA A 29 -10.92 2.49 8.03
CA ALA A 29 -11.03 3.90 7.67
C ALA A 29 -12.30 4.10 6.83
N GLN A 30 -12.62 5.35 6.52
CA GLN A 30 -13.69 5.70 5.59
C GLN A 30 -13.10 6.43 4.39
N VAL A 31 -13.56 6.09 3.19
CA VAL A 31 -13.22 6.86 1.98
C VAL A 31 -13.86 8.25 2.12
N ASP A 32 -13.04 9.30 2.02
CA ASP A 32 -13.56 10.67 2.15
C ASP A 32 -14.50 11.02 0.98
N ALA A 33 -15.56 11.78 1.28
CA ALA A 33 -16.53 12.21 0.30
C ALA A 33 -15.94 13.16 -0.77
N ALA A 34 -14.81 13.82 -0.47
CA ALA A 34 -14.09 14.68 -1.41
C ALA A 34 -13.24 13.89 -2.42
N GLN A 35 -13.11 12.56 -2.24
CA GLN A 35 -12.46 11.70 -3.21
C GLN A 35 -13.24 11.73 -4.53
N SER A 36 -12.56 11.95 -5.66
CA SER A 36 -13.22 12.09 -6.97
C SER A 36 -13.63 10.76 -7.61
N THR A 37 -12.92 9.68 -7.28
CA THR A 37 -13.13 8.33 -7.83
C THR A 37 -13.05 7.30 -6.71
N PRO A 38 -13.70 6.14 -6.84
CA PRO A 38 -13.55 5.05 -5.88
C PRO A 38 -12.08 4.67 -5.66
N LEU A 39 -11.70 4.34 -4.43
CA LEU A 39 -10.40 3.75 -4.16
C LEU A 39 -10.35 2.31 -4.65
N VAL A 40 -9.18 1.84 -5.05
CA VAL A 40 -8.98 0.47 -5.53
C VAL A 40 -8.04 -0.31 -4.60
N ALA A 41 -8.20 -1.61 -4.58
CA ALA A 41 -7.36 -2.50 -3.77
C ALA A 41 -5.87 -2.33 -4.13
N GLY A 42 -5.01 -2.26 -3.11
CA GLY A 42 -3.58 -1.99 -3.25
C GLY A 42 -3.22 -0.53 -3.48
N GLN A 43 -4.20 0.37 -3.53
CA GLN A 43 -3.94 1.80 -3.70
C GLN A 43 -3.35 2.42 -2.44
N ALA A 44 -2.30 3.21 -2.62
CA ALA A 44 -1.75 4.05 -1.56
C ALA A 44 -2.69 5.21 -1.24
N VAL A 45 -2.88 5.48 0.04
CA VAL A 45 -3.76 6.53 0.54
C VAL A 45 -3.05 7.41 1.56
N LYS A 46 -3.52 8.64 1.68
CA LYS A 46 -3.16 9.59 2.74
C LYS A 46 -4.38 9.92 3.59
N LEU A 47 -4.15 10.44 4.79
CA LEU A 47 -5.23 10.96 5.62
C LEU A 47 -5.86 12.19 4.95
N ALA A 48 -7.19 12.24 4.94
CA ALA A 48 -7.91 13.44 4.58
C ALA A 48 -7.77 14.49 5.68
N THR A 49 -7.81 15.75 5.29
CA THR A 49 -7.73 16.89 6.24
C THR A 49 -9.03 17.13 6.98
N THR A 50 -10.13 16.52 6.51
CA THR A 50 -11.47 16.66 7.07
C THR A 50 -11.83 15.45 7.92
N GLY A 51 -12.35 15.66 9.10
CA GLY A 51 -13.00 14.60 9.87
C GLY A 51 -12.56 14.51 11.32
N GLY A 52 -13.44 13.94 12.13
CA GLY A 52 -13.23 13.47 13.50
C GLY A 52 -13.89 12.11 13.65
N GLY A 53 -13.42 11.27 14.56
CA GLY A 53 -13.93 9.91 14.76
C GLY A 53 -13.18 8.88 13.90
N VAL A 54 -13.87 8.23 12.97
CA VAL A 54 -13.22 7.26 12.07
C VAL A 54 -12.24 7.98 11.14
N PRO A 55 -10.99 7.48 10.98
CA PRO A 55 -10.04 8.07 10.05
C PRO A 55 -10.61 8.11 8.63
N LYS A 56 -10.47 9.25 7.95
CA LYS A 56 -10.86 9.39 6.56
C LYS A 56 -9.62 9.38 5.68
N VAL A 57 -9.72 8.70 4.54
CA VAL A 57 -8.61 8.51 3.60
C VAL A 57 -8.99 8.93 2.19
N ILE A 58 -7.99 9.45 1.48
CA ILE A 58 -8.06 9.80 0.05
C ILE A 58 -6.84 9.24 -0.67
N ALA A 59 -6.93 9.08 -1.98
CA ALA A 59 -5.79 8.71 -2.81
C ALA A 59 -4.65 9.74 -2.69
N LEU A 60 -3.41 9.32 -2.94
CA LEU A 60 -2.30 10.24 -3.10
C LEU A 60 -2.56 11.16 -4.31
N SER A 61 -2.12 12.40 -4.21
CA SER A 61 -2.20 13.40 -5.28
C SER A 61 -0.84 13.75 -5.89
N ALA A 62 0.24 13.32 -5.22
CA ALA A 62 1.62 13.48 -5.67
C ALA A 62 2.50 12.36 -5.12
N ASN A 63 3.62 12.07 -5.78
CA ASN A 63 4.59 11.10 -5.29
C ASN A 63 5.25 11.53 -3.96
N THR A 64 5.22 12.81 -3.65
CA THR A 64 5.76 13.38 -2.40
C THR A 64 4.79 13.34 -1.23
N ASP A 65 3.54 12.93 -1.47
CA ASP A 65 2.56 12.80 -0.39
C ASP A 65 3.00 11.73 0.62
N ALA A 66 2.79 12.01 1.89
CA ALA A 66 3.00 11.03 2.95
C ALA A 66 1.95 9.92 2.85
N THR A 67 2.39 8.71 2.60
CA THR A 67 1.50 7.55 2.55
C THR A 67 1.07 7.17 3.97
N PHE A 68 -0.23 7.13 4.22
CA PHE A 68 -0.79 6.63 5.47
C PHE A 68 -0.86 5.11 5.51
N GLY A 69 -1.20 4.49 4.39
CA GLY A 69 -1.30 3.05 4.25
C GLY A 69 -1.81 2.64 2.86
N PHE A 70 -2.24 1.42 2.76
CA PHE A 70 -2.67 0.81 1.48
C PHE A 70 -4.03 0.15 1.64
N VAL A 71 -4.89 0.35 0.65
CA VAL A 71 -6.22 -0.25 0.61
C VAL A 71 -6.13 -1.76 0.53
N VAL A 72 -6.70 -2.44 1.51
CA VAL A 72 -6.78 -3.91 1.54
C VAL A 72 -7.91 -4.38 0.65
N ARG A 73 -7.65 -5.43 -0.14
CA ARG A 73 -8.69 -6.09 -0.92
C ARG A 73 -9.60 -6.89 0.01
N ASN A 74 -10.91 -6.70 -0.09
CA ASN A 74 -11.85 -7.60 0.54
C ASN A 74 -12.29 -8.72 -0.44
N LEU A 75 -13.02 -9.71 0.07
CA LEU A 75 -13.43 -10.88 -0.72
C LEU A 75 -14.41 -10.54 -1.85
N LYS A 76 -15.17 -9.46 -1.71
CA LYS A 76 -16.20 -9.05 -2.67
C LYS A 76 -15.74 -7.95 -3.60
N ASP A 77 -15.01 -6.98 -3.06
CA ASP A 77 -14.80 -5.71 -3.75
C ASP A 77 -13.32 -5.41 -3.92
N ALA A 78 -12.96 -5.02 -5.12
CA ALA A 78 -11.67 -4.42 -5.43
C ALA A 78 -11.79 -2.88 -5.52
N ASN A 79 -13.00 -2.35 -5.48
CA ASN A 79 -13.31 -0.92 -5.57
C ASN A 79 -14.14 -0.48 -4.37
N PHE A 80 -13.77 0.65 -3.78
CA PHE A 80 -14.37 1.18 -2.58
C PHE A 80 -14.96 2.55 -2.87
N PRO A 81 -16.32 2.65 -2.93
CA PRO A 81 -17.00 3.91 -3.22
C PRO A 81 -16.72 4.98 -2.16
N LEU A 82 -17.01 6.23 -2.51
CA LEU A 82 -16.97 7.36 -1.59
C LEU A 82 -17.85 7.10 -0.38
N SER A 83 -17.41 7.56 0.77
CA SER A 83 -18.09 7.40 2.08
C SER A 83 -18.27 5.94 2.54
N SER A 84 -17.71 4.94 1.81
CA SER A 84 -17.71 3.56 2.28
C SER A 84 -16.59 3.31 3.28
N ASN A 85 -16.76 2.27 4.08
CA ASN A 85 -15.68 1.77 4.94
C ASN A 85 -14.66 0.98 4.11
N VAL A 86 -13.41 1.12 4.45
CA VAL A 86 -12.28 0.46 3.79
C VAL A 86 -11.27 0.03 4.83
N GLU A 87 -10.65 -1.12 4.61
CA GLU A 87 -9.55 -1.59 5.43
C GLU A 87 -8.23 -1.08 4.87
N ILE A 88 -7.38 -0.56 5.75
CA ILE A 88 -6.08 0.01 5.38
C ILE A 88 -4.98 -0.78 6.08
N ALA A 89 -4.09 -1.37 5.30
CA ALA A 89 -2.87 -1.98 5.79
C ALA A 89 -1.85 -0.90 6.14
N LEU A 90 -1.32 -1.00 7.35
CA LEU A 90 -0.28 -0.12 7.89
C LEU A 90 1.09 -0.81 7.89
N PHE A 91 2.09 -0.14 8.48
CA PHE A 91 3.44 -0.71 8.64
C PHE A 91 3.43 -2.06 9.37
N GLY A 92 4.35 -2.93 9.02
CA GLY A 92 4.42 -4.30 9.53
C GLY A 92 3.62 -5.32 8.72
N SER A 93 2.82 -4.86 7.76
CA SER A 93 2.06 -5.75 6.87
C SER A 93 2.89 -6.14 5.64
N ILE A 94 2.65 -7.33 5.11
CA ILE A 94 3.10 -7.74 3.78
C ILE A 94 1.89 -7.77 2.85
N MET A 95 2.01 -7.09 1.72
CA MET A 95 0.91 -6.96 0.77
C MET A 95 1.39 -7.27 -0.66
N TYR A 96 0.52 -7.89 -1.45
CA TYR A 96 0.73 -8.06 -2.89
C TYR A 96 0.49 -6.76 -3.63
N MET A 97 1.51 -6.29 -4.34
CA MET A 97 1.50 -5.05 -5.10
C MET A 97 2.03 -5.26 -6.52
N THR A 98 1.50 -4.50 -7.46
CA THR A 98 1.95 -4.56 -8.85
C THR A 98 3.22 -3.71 -9.02
N ALA A 99 4.25 -4.30 -9.58
CA ALA A 99 5.49 -3.61 -9.92
C ALA A 99 5.32 -2.73 -11.16
N GLY A 100 5.94 -1.58 -11.18
CA GLY A 100 6.01 -0.66 -12.32
C GLY A 100 7.31 -0.80 -13.13
N GLY A 101 8.01 -1.91 -12.99
CA GLY A 101 9.25 -2.23 -13.67
C GLY A 101 10.03 -3.32 -12.95
N ALA A 102 11.24 -3.59 -13.38
CA ALA A 102 12.10 -4.55 -12.72
C ALA A 102 12.49 -4.06 -11.32
N ILE A 103 12.34 -4.92 -10.32
CA ILE A 103 12.68 -4.65 -8.91
C ILE A 103 13.50 -5.82 -8.37
N THR A 104 14.63 -5.53 -7.76
CA THR A 104 15.45 -6.54 -7.09
C THR A 104 14.86 -6.87 -5.72
N ARG A 105 14.89 -8.13 -5.32
CA ARG A 105 14.51 -8.54 -3.96
C ARG A 105 15.32 -7.78 -2.91
N GLY A 106 14.66 -7.26 -1.89
CA GLY A 106 15.28 -6.46 -0.83
C GLY A 106 15.49 -4.99 -1.19
N ALA A 107 15.21 -4.58 -2.43
CA ALA A 107 15.30 -3.16 -2.80
C ALA A 107 14.25 -2.33 -2.07
N SER A 108 14.61 -1.13 -1.66
CA SER A 108 13.66 -0.13 -1.17
C SER A 108 12.73 0.29 -2.30
N VAL A 109 11.45 0.40 -1.97
CA VAL A 109 10.41 0.73 -2.95
C VAL A 109 9.61 1.96 -2.56
N GLU A 110 9.17 2.69 -3.56
CA GLU A 110 8.25 3.81 -3.48
C GLU A 110 7.02 3.53 -4.34
N VAL A 111 5.96 4.29 -4.16
CA VAL A 111 4.73 4.16 -4.94
C VAL A 111 4.62 5.29 -5.95
N SER A 112 4.26 4.95 -7.18
CA SER A 112 3.81 5.93 -8.17
C SER A 112 2.33 6.24 -7.97
N TYR A 113 1.99 7.47 -7.60
CA TYR A 113 0.61 7.86 -7.35
C TYR A 113 -0.27 7.81 -8.62
N THR A 114 0.32 7.99 -9.80
CA THR A 114 -0.40 7.98 -11.07
C THR A 114 -0.78 6.60 -11.55
N THR A 115 0.11 5.61 -11.33
CA THR A 115 -0.09 4.24 -11.80
C THR A 115 -0.50 3.30 -10.70
N ASN A 116 -0.39 3.73 -9.45
CA ASN A 116 -0.58 2.89 -8.25
C ASN A 116 0.27 1.62 -8.25
N LYS A 117 1.46 1.71 -8.83
CA LYS A 117 2.44 0.63 -8.90
C LYS A 117 3.64 0.95 -8.01
N VAL A 118 4.30 -0.09 -7.53
CA VAL A 118 5.56 0.06 -6.80
C VAL A 118 6.74 0.06 -7.75
N VAL A 119 7.69 0.93 -7.47
CA VAL A 119 8.94 1.05 -8.24
C VAL A 119 10.12 1.07 -7.27
N THR A 120 11.31 0.74 -7.77
CA THR A 120 12.53 0.91 -6.98
C THR A 120 12.69 2.38 -6.59
N SER A 121 12.97 2.64 -5.32
CA SER A 121 13.12 4.01 -4.84
C SER A 121 14.28 4.73 -5.51
N GLY A 122 13.98 5.91 -6.06
CA GLY A 122 14.96 6.84 -6.60
C GLY A 122 15.55 7.78 -5.54
N GLY A 123 15.12 7.70 -4.27
CA GLY A 123 15.62 8.50 -3.16
C GLY A 123 14.99 9.89 -3.04
N THR A 124 14.04 10.25 -3.88
CA THR A 124 13.35 11.56 -3.85
C THR A 124 11.95 11.51 -3.28
N ASN A 125 11.29 10.36 -3.43
CA ASN A 125 9.94 10.14 -2.91
C ASN A 125 9.97 9.34 -1.60
N PRO A 126 8.88 9.36 -0.82
CA PRO A 126 8.78 8.56 0.39
C PRO A 126 8.94 7.06 0.10
N VAL A 127 9.87 6.42 0.80
CA VAL A 127 10.03 4.97 0.78
C VAL A 127 8.89 4.36 1.59
N ILE A 128 8.17 3.42 0.99
CA ILE A 128 7.06 2.72 1.64
C ILE A 128 7.50 1.41 2.31
N GLY A 129 8.64 0.86 1.93
CA GLY A 129 9.15 -0.39 2.44
C GLY A 129 10.17 -1.02 1.52
N PHE A 130 10.22 -2.34 1.48
CA PHE A 130 11.11 -3.08 0.59
C PHE A 130 10.41 -4.24 -0.11
N ALA A 131 10.90 -4.58 -1.30
CA ALA A 131 10.40 -5.70 -2.08
C ALA A 131 10.79 -7.03 -1.41
N TYR A 132 9.81 -7.83 -1.03
CA TYR A 132 10.03 -9.16 -0.48
C TYR A 132 10.35 -10.17 -1.58
N ASP A 133 9.78 -9.97 -2.77
CA ASP A 133 10.05 -10.73 -3.98
C ASP A 133 10.74 -9.85 -5.03
N LYS A 134 11.31 -10.47 -6.06
CA LYS A 134 11.79 -9.76 -7.25
C LYS A 134 10.65 -9.55 -8.25
N ALA A 135 10.67 -8.46 -8.99
CA ALA A 135 9.93 -8.27 -10.22
C ALA A 135 10.89 -8.32 -11.41
N ALA A 136 10.53 -9.03 -12.47
CA ALA A 136 11.29 -9.07 -13.70
C ALA A 136 10.88 -7.95 -14.67
N ALA A 137 9.60 -7.57 -14.64
CA ALA A 137 9.01 -6.60 -15.56
C ALA A 137 7.89 -5.78 -14.92
N ASP A 138 7.44 -4.78 -15.66
CA ASP A 138 6.21 -4.04 -15.37
C ASP A 138 5.00 -4.98 -15.38
N GLY A 139 4.14 -4.84 -14.38
CA GLY A 139 2.96 -5.67 -14.21
C GLY A 139 3.15 -6.91 -13.35
N ASP A 140 4.38 -7.27 -13.00
CA ASP A 140 4.62 -8.38 -12.08
C ASP A 140 3.99 -8.10 -10.71
N LEU A 141 3.39 -9.13 -10.14
CA LEU A 141 2.84 -9.06 -8.80
C LEU A 141 3.88 -9.56 -7.80
N ILE A 142 4.24 -8.70 -6.85
CA ILE A 142 5.25 -8.98 -5.83
C ILE A 142 4.71 -8.69 -4.44
N ARG A 143 5.28 -9.37 -3.45
CA ARG A 143 5.06 -9.02 -2.05
C ARG A 143 5.96 -7.85 -1.66
N VAL A 144 5.37 -6.89 -0.97
CA VAL A 144 6.07 -5.74 -0.40
C VAL A 144 5.86 -5.72 1.10
N TYR A 145 6.94 -5.65 1.87
CA TYR A 145 6.87 -5.39 3.30
C TYR A 145 6.76 -3.89 3.53
N ILE A 146 5.64 -3.47 4.12
CA ILE A 146 5.36 -2.07 4.42
C ILE A 146 6.11 -1.71 5.69
N GLN A 147 7.16 -0.91 5.57
CA GLN A 147 8.05 -0.57 6.68
C GLN A 147 7.74 0.78 7.31
N ALA A 148 7.35 1.76 6.51
CA ALA A 148 7.13 3.12 7.00
C ALA A 148 6.11 3.85 6.12
N PRO A 149 4.83 3.86 6.50
CA PRO A 149 3.83 4.63 5.75
C PRO A 149 4.02 6.14 5.88
N PHE A 150 4.84 6.61 6.83
CA PHE A 150 5.00 8.03 7.17
C PHE A 150 6.35 8.63 6.82
N SER A 151 7.24 7.87 6.21
CA SER A 151 8.57 8.37 5.96
C SER A 151 8.59 9.31 4.75
N ALA A 152 8.37 10.58 5.00
CA ALA A 152 9.05 11.57 4.18
C ALA A 152 10.55 11.32 4.37
N VAL A 153 11.29 11.12 3.30
CA VAL A 153 12.75 11.03 3.36
C VAL A 153 13.24 12.37 3.92
N ASN A 154 13.54 12.41 5.19
CA ASN A 154 14.30 13.49 5.76
C ASN A 154 15.75 13.37 5.30
N SER A 155 16.00 13.79 4.08
CA SER A 155 17.37 13.98 3.57
C SER A 155 18.17 15.03 4.37
N SER A 156 17.55 15.66 5.37
CA SER A 156 18.17 16.65 6.22
C SER A 156 18.89 16.10 7.46
N LEU A 157 18.85 14.79 7.73
CA LEU A 157 19.58 14.21 8.88
C LEU A 157 21.03 13.83 8.57
N SER A 158 21.51 14.03 7.38
CA SER A 158 22.90 13.74 7.00
C SER A 158 23.91 14.81 7.43
N GLY A 159 23.50 15.84 8.17
CA GLY A 159 24.33 16.99 8.47
C GLY A 159 24.60 17.32 9.96
N ALA A 160 24.16 16.53 10.91
CA ALA A 160 24.25 16.89 12.31
C ALA A 160 24.85 15.77 13.19
N VAL A 161 26.04 15.30 12.85
CA VAL A 161 26.94 14.70 13.83
C VAL A 161 28.25 15.48 13.75
N ARG A 162 28.39 16.46 14.58
CA ARG A 162 29.68 17.03 14.99
C ARG A 162 29.86 16.80 16.47
#